data_eced2f09a914c9170612356958b29dbd
#
_entry.id   eced2f09a914c9170612356958b29dbd
#
_cell.length_a   1.000
_cell.length_b   1.000
_cell.length_c   1.000
_cell.angle_alpha   90.00
_cell.angle_beta   90.00
_cell.angle_gamma   90.00
#
_symmetry.space_group_name_H-M   'P 1'
#
loop_
_entity.id
_entity.type
_entity.pdbx_description
1 polymer ?
#
loop_
_entity_poly.entity_id
_entity_poly.type
_entity_poly.pdbx_seq_one_letter_code
_entity_poly.pdbx_strand_id
1 'polypeptide(L)'
;MLNKFHEKQQGMELIILEQLVPQDHLLRKIDRSIDFSFIRRLCAPLYSANLGRPAIEPEVLFRMLFVGYLYGIRSERRLEEEIHYNMAYKWFCGLSLTEKAPDATTLSVNRKRRFRDNDIPERIFNEILRQAMEKGLVGGTILYTDSTHIKAKANKHKKTTVVVERTPKAYLEELDEAIDRDRKELGKKPFDKKDDDDSPPTREVSKSDPESGKLHKEGKPDSFHGSEHRTVDSKHNIVVNVRITPANVNDVEPIAEILKDIEKRLGKQPKYMGLDAGYHSAPVCHQLVQAGIQDRKSVV
;
A
#
# COMPACT_ATOMS: atom_id res chain seq x y z
N MET A 1 25.09 24.48 -42.18
CA MET A 1 26.51 24.16 -41.99
C MET A 1 26.59 23.03 -40.96
N LEU A 2 27.26 21.91 -41.32
CA LEU A 2 27.57 20.88 -40.34
C LEU A 2 28.75 21.37 -39.49
N ASN A 3 28.65 21.13 -38.15
CA ASN A 3 29.74 21.40 -37.22
C ASN A 3 30.93 20.47 -37.54
N LYS A 4 32.14 20.91 -37.19
CA LYS A 4 33.31 20.07 -37.26
C LYS A 4 33.08 18.77 -36.47
N PHE A 5 33.62 17.66 -36.97
CA PHE A 5 33.59 16.38 -36.28
C PHE A 5 34.19 16.52 -34.87
N HIS A 6 33.45 16.17 -33.85
CA HIS A 6 33.95 16.16 -32.48
C HIS A 6 34.64 14.83 -32.20
N GLU A 7 35.89 14.87 -31.83
CA GLU A 7 36.59 13.71 -31.29
C GLU A 7 35.96 13.30 -29.95
N LYS A 8 35.99 12.01 -29.66
CA LYS A 8 35.53 11.52 -28.36
C LYS A 8 36.36 12.19 -27.28
N GLN A 9 35.72 12.75 -26.29
CA GLN A 9 36.38 13.38 -25.17
C GLN A 9 37.28 12.38 -24.44
N GLN A 10 38.57 12.73 -24.27
CA GLN A 10 39.57 11.96 -23.54
C GLN A 10 40.24 12.81 -22.44
N GLY A 11 39.80 14.06 -22.28
CA GLY A 11 40.33 14.97 -21.28
C GLY A 11 39.87 14.60 -19.85
N MET A 12 40.66 14.97 -18.85
CA MET A 12 40.28 14.89 -17.46
C MET A 12 39.34 16.04 -17.14
N GLU A 13 38.15 15.73 -16.58
CA GLU A 13 37.20 16.72 -16.08
C GLU A 13 37.01 16.54 -14.58
N LEU A 14 37.04 17.62 -13.82
CA LEU A 14 36.66 17.62 -12.41
C LEU A 14 35.15 17.88 -12.30
N ILE A 15 34.39 16.85 -11.95
CA ILE A 15 32.94 16.91 -11.95
C ILE A 15 32.42 16.57 -10.54
N ILE A 16 31.47 17.37 -10.06
CA ILE A 16 30.71 17.12 -8.84
C ILE A 16 29.32 16.65 -9.25
N LEU A 17 28.91 15.46 -8.79
CA LEU A 17 27.61 14.86 -9.15
C LEU A 17 26.44 15.79 -8.84
N GLU A 18 26.55 16.58 -7.75
CA GLU A 18 25.57 17.61 -7.37
C GLU A 18 25.31 18.63 -8.49
N GLN A 19 26.29 18.97 -9.30
CA GLN A 19 26.19 19.94 -10.39
C GLN A 19 25.62 19.35 -11.68
N LEU A 20 25.71 18.02 -11.85
CA LEU A 20 25.25 17.34 -13.06
C LEU A 20 23.73 17.15 -13.11
N VAL A 21 23.08 17.11 -11.95
CA VAL A 21 21.62 16.94 -11.88
C VAL A 21 20.96 18.31 -11.93
N PRO A 22 20.06 18.60 -12.89
CA PRO A 22 19.37 19.89 -13.00
C PRO A 22 18.60 20.24 -11.73
N GLN A 23 18.56 21.53 -11.37
CA GLN A 23 17.90 22.00 -10.13
C GLN A 23 16.39 21.79 -10.12
N ASP A 24 15.75 21.75 -11.28
CA ASP A 24 14.31 21.49 -11.46
C ASP A 24 13.96 20.02 -11.61
N HIS A 25 14.95 19.11 -11.54
CA HIS A 25 14.74 17.67 -11.70
C HIS A 25 13.78 17.13 -10.63
N LEU A 26 12.87 16.21 -11.02
CA LEU A 26 11.85 15.65 -10.14
C LEU A 26 12.42 15.05 -8.83
N LEU A 27 13.52 14.29 -8.94
CA LEU A 27 14.14 13.69 -7.76
C LEU A 27 14.66 14.71 -6.76
N ARG A 28 15.11 15.91 -7.21
CA ARG A 28 15.48 17.00 -6.31
C ARG A 28 14.26 17.58 -5.57
N LYS A 29 13.14 17.71 -6.27
CA LYS A 29 11.89 18.17 -5.64
C LYS A 29 11.43 17.18 -4.57
N ILE A 30 11.55 15.88 -4.86
CA ILE A 30 11.21 14.81 -3.92
C ILE A 30 12.16 14.84 -2.71
N ASP A 31 13.47 14.90 -2.93
CA ASP A 31 14.47 14.90 -1.86
C ASP A 31 14.32 16.12 -0.92
N ARG A 32 13.97 17.29 -1.45
CA ARG A 32 13.63 18.47 -0.64
C ARG A 32 12.29 18.33 0.10
N SER A 33 11.38 17.51 -0.42
CA SER A 33 10.03 17.36 0.13
C SER A 33 9.92 16.28 1.18
N ILE A 34 10.76 15.24 1.12
CA ILE A 34 10.72 14.08 2.01
C ILE A 34 12.08 13.92 2.67
N ASP A 35 12.12 13.95 3.98
CA ASP A 35 13.29 13.55 4.76
C ASP A 35 13.32 12.02 4.89
N PHE A 36 14.28 11.37 4.27
CA PHE A 36 14.46 9.92 4.32
C PHE A 36 15.39 9.45 5.45
N SER A 37 16.02 10.36 6.20
CA SER A 37 17.03 10.03 7.23
C SER A 37 16.49 9.13 8.35
N PHE A 38 15.18 9.16 8.59
CA PHE A 38 14.53 8.31 9.59
C PHE A 38 14.64 6.81 9.27
N ILE A 39 14.81 6.42 8.01
CA ILE A 39 14.88 5.02 7.58
C ILE A 39 16.04 4.30 8.27
N ARG A 40 17.20 4.95 8.38
CA ARG A 40 18.35 4.38 9.09
C ARG A 40 18.01 4.02 10.53
N ARG A 41 17.39 4.94 11.27
CA ARG A 41 17.00 4.72 12.68
C ARG A 41 15.97 3.62 12.79
N LEU A 42 15.03 3.59 11.88
CA LEU A 42 13.96 2.61 11.84
C LEU A 42 14.48 1.19 11.60
N CYS A 43 15.44 1.04 10.69
CA CYS A 43 16.01 -0.25 10.31
C CYS A 43 17.17 -0.71 11.19
N ALA A 44 17.78 0.16 11.99
CA ALA A 44 18.94 -0.16 12.81
C ALA A 44 18.79 -1.45 13.66
N PRO A 45 17.63 -1.72 14.29
CA PRO A 45 17.44 -2.95 15.08
C PRO A 45 17.52 -4.25 14.26
N LEU A 46 17.38 -4.17 12.94
CA LEU A 46 17.44 -5.34 12.04
C LEU A 46 18.88 -5.70 11.62
N TYR A 47 19.86 -4.93 12.06
CA TYR A 47 21.27 -5.10 11.72
C TYR A 47 22.10 -5.40 12.97
N SER A 48 23.09 -6.29 12.81
CA SER A 48 24.03 -6.56 13.88
C SER A 48 24.96 -5.36 14.10
N ALA A 49 25.17 -4.98 15.37
CA ALA A 49 26.05 -3.88 15.70
C ALA A 49 27.54 -4.16 15.42
N ASN A 50 27.98 -5.41 15.64
CA ASN A 50 29.41 -5.73 15.67
C ASN A 50 29.82 -6.99 14.87
N LEU A 51 28.89 -7.66 14.20
CA LEU A 51 29.16 -8.92 13.53
C LEU A 51 28.84 -8.87 12.02
N GLY A 52 29.75 -9.39 11.22
CA GLY A 52 29.56 -9.55 9.79
C GLY A 52 30.19 -8.46 8.92
N ARG A 53 30.03 -8.59 7.61
CA ARG A 53 30.47 -7.56 6.62
C ARG A 53 29.59 -6.32 6.79
N PRO A 54 30.17 -5.09 6.65
CA PRO A 54 29.37 -3.86 6.64
C PRO A 54 28.20 -3.97 5.65
N ALA A 55 27.02 -3.70 6.14
CA ALA A 55 25.81 -3.76 5.35
C ALA A 55 25.68 -2.51 4.46
N ILE A 56 24.97 -2.63 3.36
CA ILE A 56 24.56 -1.47 2.58
C ILE A 56 23.56 -0.67 3.42
N GLU A 57 23.70 0.65 3.38
CA GLU A 57 22.84 1.57 4.12
C GLU A 57 21.34 1.34 3.73
N PRO A 58 20.45 1.11 4.71
CA PRO A 58 19.03 0.89 4.42
C PRO A 58 18.39 2.00 3.61
N GLU A 59 18.73 3.26 3.89
CA GLU A 59 18.21 4.40 3.14
C GLU A 59 18.52 4.29 1.65
N VAL A 60 19.72 3.86 1.26
CA VAL A 60 20.08 3.63 -0.14
C VAL A 60 19.15 2.59 -0.78
N LEU A 61 18.90 1.46 -0.09
CA LEU A 61 18.03 0.41 -0.61
C LEU A 61 16.59 0.90 -0.80
N PHE A 62 16.06 1.70 0.13
CA PHE A 62 14.71 2.26 0.01
C PHE A 62 14.65 3.34 -1.08
N ARG A 63 15.66 4.19 -1.23
CA ARG A 63 15.75 5.15 -2.34
C ARG A 63 15.83 4.46 -3.70
N MET A 64 16.54 3.33 -3.81
CA MET A 64 16.53 2.48 -4.99
C MET A 64 15.16 1.96 -5.33
N LEU A 65 14.45 1.37 -4.34
CA LEU A 65 13.08 0.89 -4.51
C LEU A 65 12.14 2.02 -4.94
N PHE A 66 12.30 3.19 -4.33
CA PHE A 66 11.51 4.38 -4.66
C PHE A 66 11.70 4.79 -6.14
N VAL A 67 12.94 4.84 -6.62
CA VAL A 67 13.26 5.06 -8.05
C VAL A 67 12.58 3.99 -8.91
N GLY A 68 12.68 2.72 -8.52
CA GLY A 68 12.06 1.62 -9.26
C GLY A 68 10.55 1.79 -9.42
N TYR A 69 9.84 2.15 -8.36
CA TYR A 69 8.39 2.40 -8.40
C TYR A 69 8.05 3.68 -9.17
N LEU A 70 8.76 4.77 -8.93
CA LEU A 70 8.49 6.07 -9.55
C LEU A 70 8.63 6.02 -11.08
N TYR A 71 9.64 5.32 -11.57
CA TYR A 71 9.93 5.21 -13.01
C TYR A 71 9.44 3.91 -13.64
N GLY A 72 8.69 3.09 -12.92
CA GLY A 72 8.09 1.86 -13.45
C GLY A 72 9.09 0.75 -13.79
N ILE A 73 10.27 0.73 -13.16
CA ILE A 73 11.32 -0.27 -13.39
C ILE A 73 11.01 -1.52 -12.57
N ARG A 74 10.39 -2.52 -13.20
CA ARG A 74 9.89 -3.72 -12.52
C ARG A 74 10.95 -4.76 -12.19
N SER A 75 12.07 -4.77 -12.92
CA SER A 75 13.16 -5.74 -12.73
C SER A 75 14.22 -5.18 -11.81
N GLU A 76 14.56 -5.88 -10.73
CA GLU A 76 15.63 -5.48 -9.80
C GLU A 76 17.00 -5.43 -10.49
N ARG A 77 17.27 -6.33 -11.45
CA ARG A 77 18.51 -6.30 -12.24
C ARG A 77 18.57 -5.07 -13.15
N ARG A 78 17.45 -4.74 -13.79
CA ARG A 78 17.37 -3.52 -14.58
C ARG A 78 17.47 -2.27 -13.71
N LEU A 79 16.89 -2.29 -12.50
CA LEU A 79 17.00 -1.19 -11.55
C LEU A 79 18.46 -0.94 -11.13
N GLU A 80 19.20 -2.01 -10.84
CA GLU A 80 20.65 -1.94 -10.56
C GLU A 80 21.39 -1.28 -11.72
N GLU A 81 21.16 -1.74 -12.95
CA GLU A 81 21.79 -1.23 -14.18
C GLU A 81 21.44 0.25 -14.43
N GLU A 82 20.15 0.59 -14.34
CA GLU A 82 19.67 1.97 -14.53
C GLU A 82 20.26 2.93 -13.48
N ILE A 83 20.33 2.53 -12.22
CA ILE A 83 20.97 3.33 -11.16
C ILE A 83 22.48 3.44 -11.41
N HIS A 84 23.10 2.39 -11.94
CA HIS A 84 24.54 2.41 -12.21
C HIS A 84 24.91 3.45 -13.27
N TYR A 85 24.10 3.65 -14.29
CA TYR A 85 24.42 4.52 -15.44
C TYR A 85 23.72 5.89 -15.38
N ASN A 86 22.63 6.04 -14.62
CA ASN A 86 21.89 7.31 -14.53
C ASN A 86 22.41 8.17 -13.37
N MET A 87 22.98 9.32 -13.70
CA MET A 87 23.55 10.25 -12.73
C MET A 87 22.51 10.80 -11.74
N ALA A 88 21.29 11.06 -12.18
CA ALA A 88 20.24 11.56 -11.30
C ALA A 88 19.77 10.48 -10.31
N TYR A 89 19.75 9.20 -10.71
CA TYR A 89 19.44 8.10 -9.81
C TYR A 89 20.55 7.85 -8.80
N LYS A 90 21.83 7.88 -9.25
CA LYS A 90 22.98 7.82 -8.33
C LYS A 90 22.93 8.92 -7.29
N TRP A 91 22.73 10.16 -7.75
CA TRP A 91 22.61 11.31 -6.88
C TRP A 91 21.51 11.12 -5.84
N PHE A 92 20.31 10.74 -6.27
CA PHE A 92 19.17 10.54 -5.37
C PHE A 92 19.41 9.39 -4.37
N CYS A 93 20.12 8.33 -4.78
CA CYS A 93 20.47 7.22 -3.90
C CYS A 93 21.66 7.53 -2.97
N GLY A 94 22.29 8.70 -3.08
CA GLY A 94 23.47 9.06 -2.28
C GLY A 94 24.74 8.31 -2.68
N LEU A 95 24.81 7.78 -3.91
CA LEU A 95 25.98 7.08 -4.44
C LEU A 95 26.93 8.07 -5.15
N SER A 96 28.22 7.85 -5.05
CA SER A 96 29.19 8.62 -5.81
C SER A 96 29.19 8.24 -7.30
N LEU A 97 29.78 9.07 -8.15
CA LEU A 97 29.79 8.86 -9.61
C LEU A 97 30.41 7.51 -10.00
N THR A 98 31.49 7.11 -9.33
CA THR A 98 32.25 5.88 -9.59
C THR A 98 31.76 4.68 -8.77
N GLU A 99 30.92 4.91 -7.77
CA GLU A 99 30.40 3.86 -6.92
C GLU A 99 29.41 2.96 -7.68
N LYS A 100 29.51 1.65 -7.45
CA LYS A 100 28.58 0.69 -8.03
C LYS A 100 27.25 0.73 -7.27
N ALA A 101 26.16 0.65 -8.01
CA ALA A 101 24.86 0.42 -7.40
C ALA A 101 24.87 -0.91 -6.62
N PRO A 102 24.16 -0.99 -5.49
CA PRO A 102 23.90 -2.26 -4.82
C PRO A 102 23.29 -3.27 -5.77
N ASP A 103 23.80 -4.50 -5.75
CA ASP A 103 23.32 -5.54 -6.66
C ASP A 103 21.88 -5.98 -6.36
N ALA A 104 21.19 -6.47 -7.40
CA ALA A 104 19.79 -6.89 -7.33
C ALA A 104 19.56 -8.01 -6.30
N THR A 105 20.54 -8.90 -6.10
CA THR A 105 20.43 -9.97 -5.09
C THR A 105 20.46 -9.41 -3.68
N THR A 106 21.27 -8.40 -3.42
CA THR A 106 21.29 -7.70 -2.13
C THR A 106 19.94 -7.05 -1.85
N LEU A 107 19.34 -6.37 -2.83
CA LEU A 107 18.04 -5.77 -2.70
C LEU A 107 16.95 -6.81 -2.39
N SER A 108 16.91 -7.88 -3.18
CA SER A 108 15.96 -8.99 -3.04
C SER A 108 16.08 -9.70 -1.69
N VAL A 109 17.32 -9.99 -1.25
CA VAL A 109 17.58 -10.67 0.04
C VAL A 109 17.16 -9.79 1.22
N ASN A 110 17.49 -8.49 1.20
CA ASN A 110 17.09 -7.58 2.27
C ASN A 110 15.57 -7.46 2.35
N ARG A 111 14.90 -7.27 1.20
CA ARG A 111 13.43 -7.23 1.16
C ARG A 111 12.80 -8.48 1.74
N LYS A 112 13.31 -9.68 1.39
CA LYS A 112 12.76 -10.95 1.83
C LYS A 112 13.07 -11.26 3.30
N ARG A 113 14.29 -10.99 3.77
CA ARG A 113 14.76 -11.43 5.10
C ARG A 113 14.60 -10.40 6.19
N ARG A 114 14.62 -9.09 5.85
CA ARG A 114 14.61 -8.01 6.83
C ARG A 114 13.35 -7.17 6.82
N PHE A 115 12.69 -6.99 5.65
CA PHE A 115 11.59 -6.03 5.54
C PHE A 115 10.21 -6.68 5.31
N ARG A 116 10.15 -7.98 5.02
CA ARG A 116 8.89 -8.63 4.64
C ARG A 116 7.98 -8.90 5.84
N ASP A 117 8.53 -9.47 6.90
CA ASP A 117 7.74 -10.03 8.00
C ASP A 117 7.79 -9.12 9.26
N ASN A 118 7.74 -7.81 9.03
CA ASN A 118 7.75 -6.81 10.11
C ASN A 118 6.95 -5.56 9.72
N ASP A 119 6.82 -4.64 10.65
CA ASP A 119 6.06 -3.39 10.53
C ASP A 119 6.82 -2.24 9.82
N ILE A 120 8.05 -2.48 9.34
CA ILE A 120 8.89 -1.43 8.73
C ILE A 120 8.19 -0.71 7.58
N PRO A 121 7.57 -1.39 6.59
CA PRO A 121 6.87 -0.70 5.51
C PRO A 121 5.74 0.19 6.01
N GLU A 122 4.97 -0.28 6.99
CA GLU A 122 3.88 0.52 7.59
C GLU A 122 4.44 1.74 8.35
N ARG A 123 5.52 1.58 9.11
CA ARG A 123 6.16 2.67 9.83
C ARG A 123 6.76 3.70 8.89
N ILE A 124 7.33 3.28 7.76
CA ILE A 124 7.81 4.20 6.71
C ILE A 124 6.63 4.98 6.12
N PHE A 125 5.54 4.31 5.80
CA PHE A 125 4.33 4.96 5.30
C PHE A 125 3.81 5.99 6.31
N ASN A 126 3.68 5.62 7.58
CA ASN A 126 3.18 6.48 8.63
C ASN A 126 4.08 7.71 8.85
N GLU A 127 5.42 7.55 8.76
CA GLU A 127 6.35 8.68 8.89
C GLU A 127 6.26 9.64 7.70
N ILE A 128 6.16 9.13 6.47
CA ILE A 128 5.96 9.98 5.28
C ILE A 128 4.61 10.72 5.36
N LEU A 129 3.56 10.04 5.81
CA LEU A 129 2.25 10.67 6.04
C LEU A 129 2.34 11.76 7.10
N ARG A 130 3.06 11.52 8.21
CA ARG A 130 3.29 12.51 9.25
C ARG A 130 3.98 13.76 8.69
N GLN A 131 5.03 13.61 7.87
CA GLN A 131 5.71 14.72 7.21
C GLN A 131 4.75 15.50 6.27
N ALA A 132 3.88 14.79 5.55
CA ALA A 132 2.86 15.43 4.71
C ALA A 132 1.84 16.23 5.55
N MET A 133 1.44 15.69 6.70
CA MET A 133 0.55 16.37 7.66
C MET A 133 1.19 17.64 8.23
N GLU A 134 2.45 17.58 8.65
CA GLU A 134 3.21 18.73 9.17
C GLU A 134 3.33 19.87 8.15
N LYS A 135 3.43 19.51 6.87
CA LYS A 135 3.42 20.48 5.77
C LYS A 135 2.01 20.98 5.39
N GLY A 136 0.98 20.55 6.13
CA GLY A 136 -0.40 20.93 5.87
C GLY A 136 -0.99 20.38 4.57
N LEU A 137 -0.40 19.34 3.99
CA LEU A 137 -0.85 18.73 2.74
C LEU A 137 -2.05 17.79 2.92
N VAL A 138 -2.32 17.33 4.15
CA VAL A 138 -3.45 16.45 4.50
C VAL A 138 -4.49 17.27 5.26
N GLY A 139 -5.71 17.30 4.77
CA GLY A 139 -6.84 17.97 5.41
C GLY A 139 -7.53 17.11 6.47
N GLY A 140 -7.68 15.83 6.19
CA GLY A 140 -8.31 14.84 7.06
C GLY A 140 -9.79 15.09 7.33
N THR A 141 -10.44 15.93 6.51
CA THR A 141 -11.87 16.29 6.67
C THR A 141 -12.75 15.49 5.74
N ILE A 142 -12.35 15.34 4.49
CA ILE A 142 -13.06 14.57 3.46
C ILE A 142 -12.12 13.52 2.94
N LEU A 143 -12.48 12.26 3.08
CA LEU A 143 -11.72 11.12 2.60
C LEU A 143 -12.53 10.33 1.57
N TYR A 144 -11.84 9.69 0.65
CA TYR A 144 -12.42 8.77 -0.32
C TYR A 144 -11.75 7.43 -0.20
N THR A 145 -12.54 6.35 -0.13
CA THR A 145 -12.02 4.98 -0.11
C THR A 145 -12.58 4.21 -1.30
N ASP A 146 -11.68 3.54 -2.00
CA ASP A 146 -11.99 2.68 -3.13
C ASP A 146 -11.19 1.39 -3.04
N SER A 147 -11.72 0.30 -3.63
CA SER A 147 -11.05 -0.99 -3.70
C SER A 147 -10.58 -1.31 -5.11
N THR A 148 -9.37 -1.85 -5.20
CA THR A 148 -8.78 -2.29 -6.47
C THR A 148 -8.21 -3.69 -6.33
N HIS A 149 -8.54 -4.59 -7.26
CA HIS A 149 -7.99 -5.93 -7.24
C HIS A 149 -6.57 -5.97 -7.81
N ILE A 150 -5.64 -6.46 -7.01
CA ILE A 150 -4.24 -6.67 -7.39
C ILE A 150 -4.01 -8.15 -7.62
N LYS A 151 -3.56 -8.49 -8.83
CA LYS A 151 -3.26 -9.88 -9.17
C LYS A 151 -2.08 -10.42 -8.36
N ALA A 152 -2.32 -11.49 -7.61
CA ALA A 152 -1.29 -12.19 -6.89
C ALA A 152 -0.37 -12.99 -7.83
N LYS A 153 0.92 -13.07 -7.51
CA LYS A 153 1.87 -13.94 -8.22
C LYS A 153 1.74 -15.39 -7.68
N ALA A 154 0.53 -15.92 -7.74
CA ALA A 154 0.18 -17.23 -7.21
C ALA A 154 -0.11 -18.24 -8.34
N ASN A 155 0.31 -19.48 -8.14
CA ASN A 155 -0.04 -20.56 -9.06
C ASN A 155 -1.47 -21.02 -8.79
N LYS A 156 -2.37 -20.83 -9.77
CA LYS A 156 -3.79 -21.18 -9.66
C LYS A 156 -4.07 -22.68 -9.38
N HIS A 157 -3.12 -23.55 -9.71
CA HIS A 157 -3.25 -25.00 -9.51
C HIS A 157 -2.69 -25.47 -8.16
N LYS A 158 -1.83 -24.69 -7.50
CA LYS A 158 -1.27 -24.99 -6.17
C LYS A 158 -2.14 -24.37 -5.08
N LYS A 159 -3.28 -24.98 -4.81
CA LYS A 159 -4.26 -24.55 -3.82
C LYS A 159 -4.52 -25.60 -2.76
N THR A 160 -5.02 -25.16 -1.63
CA THR A 160 -5.51 -26.00 -0.53
C THR A 160 -6.87 -25.45 -0.10
N THR A 161 -7.78 -26.34 0.27
CA THR A 161 -9.06 -25.95 0.86
C THR A 161 -8.88 -25.85 2.36
N VAL A 162 -9.21 -24.69 2.93
CA VAL A 162 -9.14 -24.43 4.38
C VAL A 162 -10.55 -24.16 4.87
N VAL A 163 -10.89 -24.76 6.01
CA VAL A 163 -12.12 -24.43 6.72
C VAL A 163 -11.94 -23.02 7.32
N VAL A 164 -12.85 -22.13 7.02
CA VAL A 164 -12.86 -20.77 7.61
C VAL A 164 -13.69 -20.84 8.87
N GLU A 165 -13.11 -20.45 10.01
CA GLU A 165 -13.92 -20.14 11.18
C GLU A 165 -14.88 -19.03 10.78
N ARG A 166 -16.20 -19.27 10.92
CA ARG A 166 -17.23 -18.27 10.63
C ARG A 166 -16.89 -17.02 11.43
N THR A 167 -16.74 -15.91 10.76
CA THR A 167 -16.73 -14.57 11.40
C THR A 167 -18.00 -14.47 12.26
N PRO A 168 -17.97 -13.86 13.43
CA PRO A 168 -18.87 -14.20 14.53
C PRO A 168 -20.34 -14.18 14.11
N LYS A 169 -20.98 -15.35 14.13
CA LYS A 169 -22.43 -15.53 14.04
C LYS A 169 -23.16 -14.53 14.97
N ALA A 170 -22.56 -14.23 16.11
CA ALA A 170 -23.06 -13.27 17.09
C ALA A 170 -23.31 -11.86 16.52
N TYR A 171 -22.45 -11.32 15.67
CA TYR A 171 -22.66 -9.98 15.10
C TYR A 171 -23.75 -9.97 14.01
N LEU A 172 -23.82 -11.02 13.19
CA LEU A 172 -24.92 -11.17 12.22
C LEU A 172 -26.25 -11.42 12.92
N GLU A 173 -26.25 -12.21 14.00
CA GLU A 173 -27.44 -12.47 14.84
C GLU A 173 -27.90 -11.18 15.54
N GLU A 174 -27.00 -10.37 16.11
CA GLU A 174 -27.33 -9.05 16.67
C GLU A 174 -27.91 -8.10 15.62
N LEU A 175 -27.35 -8.12 14.42
CA LEU A 175 -27.82 -7.28 13.32
C LEU A 175 -29.20 -7.73 12.82
N ASP A 176 -29.39 -9.04 12.63
CA ASP A 176 -30.67 -9.61 12.23
C ASP A 176 -31.75 -9.33 13.28
N GLU A 177 -31.43 -9.42 14.58
CA GLU A 177 -32.31 -9.06 15.65
C GLU A 177 -32.66 -7.56 15.70
N ALA A 178 -31.70 -6.69 15.36
CA ALA A 178 -31.95 -5.25 15.26
C ALA A 178 -32.85 -4.92 14.07
N ILE A 179 -32.56 -5.55 12.91
CA ILE A 179 -33.39 -5.40 11.71
C ILE A 179 -34.80 -5.91 11.94
N ASP A 180 -34.97 -7.06 12.59
CA ASP A 180 -36.30 -7.62 12.88
C ASP A 180 -37.07 -6.78 13.89
N ARG A 181 -36.39 -6.13 14.86
CA ARG A 181 -37.01 -5.13 15.77
C ARG A 181 -37.56 -3.93 15.02
N ASP A 182 -36.73 -3.31 14.15
CA ASP A 182 -37.13 -2.16 13.32
C ASP A 182 -38.31 -2.53 12.38
N ARG A 183 -38.23 -3.72 11.76
CA ARG A 183 -39.31 -4.21 10.88
C ARG A 183 -40.61 -4.42 11.63
N LYS A 184 -40.53 -4.92 12.87
CA LYS A 184 -41.71 -5.12 13.74
C LYS A 184 -42.33 -3.78 14.14
N GLU A 185 -41.52 -2.78 14.47
CA GLU A 185 -42.00 -1.41 14.75
C GLU A 185 -42.65 -0.76 13.53
N LEU A 186 -42.17 -1.08 12.32
CA LEU A 186 -42.75 -0.61 11.06
C LEU A 186 -43.90 -1.49 10.53
N GLY A 187 -44.40 -2.47 11.31
CA GLY A 187 -45.49 -3.36 10.91
C GLY A 187 -45.16 -4.31 9.76
N LYS A 188 -43.85 -4.56 9.46
CA LYS A 188 -43.43 -5.47 8.41
C LYS A 188 -43.12 -6.87 8.96
N LYS A 189 -43.33 -7.91 8.12
CA LYS A 189 -43.00 -9.28 8.50
C LYS A 189 -41.47 -9.45 8.69
N PRO A 190 -40.99 -10.33 9.60
CA PRO A 190 -39.60 -10.70 9.74
C PRO A 190 -39.04 -11.22 8.42
N PHE A 191 -37.72 -11.22 8.27
CA PHE A 191 -37.06 -11.86 7.13
C PHE A 191 -37.22 -13.38 7.18
N ASP A 192 -37.57 -13.99 6.07
CA ASP A 192 -37.53 -15.44 5.92
C ASP A 192 -36.01 -15.86 6.03
N LYS A 193 -35.67 -16.50 7.14
CA LYS A 193 -34.36 -17.12 7.29
C LYS A 193 -34.29 -18.28 6.30
N LYS A 194 -33.40 -18.16 5.29
CA LYS A 194 -33.02 -19.31 4.46
C LYS A 194 -32.32 -20.33 5.35
N ASP A 195 -32.71 -21.60 5.26
CA ASP A 195 -31.99 -22.71 5.91
C ASP A 195 -30.50 -22.63 5.55
N ASP A 196 -29.69 -22.21 6.48
CA ASP A 196 -28.24 -22.23 6.33
C ASP A 196 -27.77 -23.68 6.32
N ASP A 197 -27.10 -24.08 5.24
CA ASP A 197 -26.36 -25.33 5.16
C ASP A 197 -25.31 -25.33 6.29
N ASP A 198 -25.45 -26.25 7.24
CA ASP A 198 -24.61 -26.35 8.47
C ASP A 198 -23.15 -26.78 8.17
N SER A 199 -22.80 -26.98 6.91
CA SER A 199 -21.44 -27.30 6.52
C SER A 199 -20.51 -26.09 6.78
N PRO A 200 -19.33 -26.29 7.40
CA PRO A 200 -18.42 -25.20 7.66
C PRO A 200 -17.97 -24.56 6.34
N PRO A 201 -18.00 -23.23 6.22
CA PRO A 201 -17.60 -22.57 4.99
C PRO A 201 -16.13 -22.88 4.69
N THR A 202 -15.87 -23.34 3.49
CA THR A 202 -14.52 -23.63 3.01
C THR A 202 -14.07 -22.58 2.01
N ARG A 203 -12.79 -22.20 2.06
CA ARG A 203 -12.20 -21.34 1.04
C ARG A 203 -10.97 -21.98 0.42
N GLU A 204 -10.77 -21.72 -0.87
CA GLU A 204 -9.53 -22.10 -1.55
C GLU A 204 -8.45 -21.06 -1.26
N VAL A 205 -7.32 -21.52 -0.74
CA VAL A 205 -6.14 -20.68 -0.41
C VAL A 205 -4.98 -21.13 -1.27
N SER A 206 -4.22 -20.16 -1.80
CA SER A 206 -3.00 -20.46 -2.55
C SER A 206 -1.89 -20.93 -1.63
N LYS A 207 -1.20 -22.03 -2.00
CA LYS A 207 0.00 -22.48 -1.30
C LYS A 207 1.20 -21.54 -1.51
N SER A 208 1.20 -20.78 -2.61
CA SER A 208 2.31 -19.87 -2.96
C SER A 208 2.15 -18.48 -2.33
N ASP A 209 0.91 -18.07 -2.10
CA ASP A 209 0.54 -16.79 -1.53
C ASP A 209 -0.75 -16.94 -0.72
N PRO A 210 -0.64 -17.38 0.55
CA PRO A 210 -1.79 -17.65 1.41
C PRO A 210 -2.67 -16.43 1.73
N GLU A 211 -2.10 -15.24 1.59
CA GLU A 211 -2.81 -13.96 1.84
C GLU A 211 -3.72 -13.55 0.68
N SER A 212 -3.58 -14.20 -0.49
CA SER A 212 -4.43 -13.92 -1.64
C SER A 212 -5.73 -14.74 -1.62
N GLY A 213 -6.81 -14.13 -2.11
CA GLY A 213 -8.11 -14.77 -2.28
C GLY A 213 -8.38 -15.15 -3.73
N LYS A 214 -9.13 -16.23 -3.95
CA LYS A 214 -9.59 -16.59 -5.28
C LYS A 214 -10.70 -15.63 -5.70
N LEU A 215 -10.46 -14.88 -6.77
CA LEU A 215 -11.44 -14.00 -7.38
C LEU A 215 -12.13 -14.73 -8.54
N HIS A 216 -13.45 -14.81 -8.46
CA HIS A 216 -14.31 -15.21 -9.58
C HIS A 216 -15.00 -13.97 -10.12
N LYS A 217 -14.77 -13.64 -11.38
CA LYS A 217 -15.42 -12.52 -12.05
C LYS A 217 -15.88 -12.97 -13.43
N GLU A 218 -17.15 -12.75 -13.71
CA GLU A 218 -17.77 -13.14 -14.99
C GLU A 218 -16.95 -12.62 -16.19
N GLY A 219 -16.68 -13.48 -17.14
CA GLY A 219 -15.87 -13.16 -18.33
C GLY A 219 -14.34 -13.13 -18.11
N LYS A 220 -13.84 -13.46 -16.92
CA LYS A 220 -12.39 -13.55 -16.63
C LYS A 220 -12.04 -14.91 -16.04
N PRO A 221 -10.84 -15.48 -16.37
CA PRO A 221 -10.39 -16.71 -15.75
C PRO A 221 -10.13 -16.51 -14.26
N ASP A 222 -10.55 -17.47 -13.44
CA ASP A 222 -10.29 -17.49 -12.01
C ASP A 222 -8.81 -17.37 -11.72
N SER A 223 -8.46 -16.49 -10.81
CA SER A 223 -7.09 -16.33 -10.34
C SER A 223 -7.06 -15.75 -8.91
N PHE A 224 -5.91 -15.85 -8.27
CA PHE A 224 -5.70 -15.30 -6.93
C PHE A 224 -5.38 -13.82 -7.00
N HIS A 225 -6.06 -13.03 -6.16
CA HIS A 225 -5.91 -11.57 -6.06
C HIS A 225 -5.96 -11.14 -4.58
N GLY A 226 -5.39 -9.97 -4.31
CA GLY A 226 -5.70 -9.18 -3.14
C GLY A 226 -6.63 -8.04 -3.53
N SER A 227 -7.48 -7.59 -2.62
CA SER A 227 -8.21 -6.32 -2.72
C SER A 227 -7.45 -5.25 -1.94
N GLU A 228 -6.97 -4.23 -2.63
CA GLU A 228 -6.34 -3.06 -2.02
C GLU A 228 -7.42 -2.00 -1.76
N HIS A 229 -7.72 -1.74 -0.49
CA HIS A 229 -8.59 -0.65 -0.05
C HIS A 229 -7.72 0.56 0.22
N ARG A 230 -7.82 1.56 -0.65
CA ARG A 230 -7.03 2.77 -0.58
C ARG A 230 -7.88 3.95 -0.16
N THR A 231 -7.47 4.63 0.92
CA THR A 231 -8.12 5.86 1.37
C THR A 231 -7.26 7.07 1.02
N VAL A 232 -7.88 8.06 0.41
CA VAL A 232 -7.21 9.27 -0.12
C VAL A 232 -7.86 10.51 0.48
N ASP A 233 -7.03 11.47 0.91
CA ASP A 233 -7.48 12.79 1.35
C ASP A 233 -7.83 13.68 0.15
N SER A 234 -8.94 14.40 0.23
CA SER A 234 -9.46 15.23 -0.86
C SER A 234 -8.64 16.48 -1.16
N LYS A 235 -7.81 16.95 -0.22
CA LYS A 235 -7.12 18.23 -0.34
C LYS A 235 -6.05 18.22 -1.43
N HIS A 236 -5.19 17.19 -1.41
CA HIS A 236 -4.08 17.03 -2.36
C HIS A 236 -3.93 15.60 -2.87
N ASN A 237 -4.96 14.78 -2.76
CA ASN A 237 -4.96 13.36 -3.16
C ASN A 237 -3.85 12.53 -2.49
N ILE A 238 -3.52 12.87 -1.24
CA ILE A 238 -2.54 12.10 -0.46
C ILE A 238 -3.20 10.82 0.05
N VAL A 239 -2.55 9.69 -0.17
CA VAL A 239 -2.99 8.41 0.38
C VAL A 239 -2.75 8.42 1.89
N VAL A 240 -3.82 8.28 2.68
CA VAL A 240 -3.78 8.29 4.16
C VAL A 240 -3.92 6.92 4.77
N ASN A 241 -4.50 5.98 4.02
CA ASN A 241 -4.60 4.59 4.45
C ASN A 241 -4.51 3.63 3.25
N VAL A 242 -3.89 2.49 3.46
CA VAL A 242 -3.90 1.35 2.54
C VAL A 242 -4.10 0.10 3.37
N ARG A 243 -5.10 -0.70 2.99
CA ARG A 243 -5.34 -2.01 3.59
C ARG A 243 -5.52 -3.05 2.50
N ILE A 244 -4.90 -4.20 2.67
CA ILE A 244 -5.01 -5.31 1.71
C ILE A 244 -5.77 -6.44 2.37
N THR A 245 -6.78 -6.94 1.68
CA THR A 245 -7.54 -8.13 2.07
C THR A 245 -7.46 -9.19 0.96
N PRO A 246 -7.70 -10.47 1.25
CA PRO A 246 -7.93 -11.45 0.20
C PRO A 246 -9.10 -11.04 -0.69
N ALA A 247 -9.01 -11.20 -2.01
CA ALA A 247 -10.03 -10.72 -2.94
C ALA A 247 -11.41 -11.43 -2.85
N ASN A 248 -11.50 -12.49 -2.06
CA ASN A 248 -12.76 -13.17 -1.72
C ASN A 248 -13.41 -12.65 -0.42
N VAL A 249 -12.82 -11.65 0.21
CA VAL A 249 -13.39 -10.91 1.34
C VAL A 249 -14.26 -9.78 0.79
N ASN A 250 -15.45 -9.60 1.37
CA ASN A 250 -16.34 -8.53 0.92
C ASN A 250 -15.76 -7.15 1.32
N ASP A 251 -15.90 -6.16 0.46
CA ASP A 251 -15.39 -4.79 0.69
C ASP A 251 -15.97 -4.13 1.95
N VAL A 252 -17.12 -4.61 2.44
CA VAL A 252 -17.77 -4.15 3.68
C VAL A 252 -16.97 -4.53 4.93
N GLU A 253 -16.34 -5.71 4.95
CA GLU A 253 -15.70 -6.26 6.15
C GLU A 253 -14.56 -5.40 6.71
N PRO A 254 -13.63 -4.86 5.90
CA PRO A 254 -12.49 -4.12 6.41
C PRO A 254 -12.80 -2.68 6.88
N ILE A 255 -14.00 -2.17 6.68
CA ILE A 255 -14.34 -0.75 6.96
C ILE A 255 -14.08 -0.37 8.43
N ALA A 256 -14.49 -1.21 9.37
CA ALA A 256 -14.28 -0.91 10.81
C ALA A 256 -12.78 -0.75 11.15
N GLU A 257 -11.95 -1.59 10.56
CA GLU A 257 -10.50 -1.54 10.76
C GLU A 257 -9.86 -0.36 9.99
N ILE A 258 -10.37 -0.05 8.80
CA ILE A 258 -9.95 1.14 8.03
C ILE A 258 -10.22 2.42 8.83
N LEU A 259 -11.39 2.56 9.44
CA LEU A 259 -11.74 3.71 10.27
C LEU A 259 -10.83 3.83 11.50
N LYS A 260 -10.52 2.73 12.18
CA LYS A 260 -9.57 2.69 13.31
C LYS A 260 -8.16 3.09 12.87
N ASP A 261 -7.69 2.59 11.71
CA ASP A 261 -6.38 2.94 11.17
C ASP A 261 -6.30 4.42 10.81
N ILE A 262 -7.35 4.99 10.22
CA ILE A 262 -7.47 6.41 9.88
C ILE A 262 -7.40 7.25 11.16
N GLU A 263 -8.20 6.92 12.17
CA GLU A 263 -8.20 7.63 13.44
C GLU A 263 -6.81 7.61 14.11
N LYS A 264 -6.17 6.44 14.14
CA LYS A 264 -4.82 6.28 14.68
C LYS A 264 -3.79 7.14 13.96
N ARG A 265 -3.87 7.23 12.62
CA ARG A 265 -2.91 7.96 11.78
C ARG A 265 -3.15 9.47 11.75
N LEU A 266 -4.40 9.90 11.66
CA LEU A 266 -4.76 11.31 11.56
C LEU A 266 -5.06 11.97 12.92
N GLY A 267 -5.19 11.18 14.00
CA GLY A 267 -5.57 11.65 15.34
C GLY A 267 -7.03 12.14 15.44
N LYS A 268 -7.82 11.91 14.41
CA LYS A 268 -9.24 12.30 14.34
C LYS A 268 -9.98 11.48 13.30
N GLN A 269 -11.30 11.38 13.46
CA GLN A 269 -12.18 10.84 12.41
C GLN A 269 -12.44 11.90 11.31
N PRO A 270 -12.62 11.48 10.05
CA PRO A 270 -13.04 12.38 8.99
C PRO A 270 -14.48 12.87 9.23
N LYS A 271 -14.80 14.06 8.76
CA LYS A 271 -16.18 14.56 8.79
C LYS A 271 -17.04 13.95 7.68
N TYR A 272 -16.43 13.71 6.54
CA TYR A 272 -17.10 13.12 5.36
C TYR A 272 -16.25 11.98 4.81
N MET A 273 -16.91 10.91 4.40
CA MET A 273 -16.28 9.79 3.74
C MET A 273 -17.08 9.41 2.48
N GLY A 274 -16.42 9.40 1.33
CA GLY A 274 -17.00 8.89 0.08
C GLY A 274 -16.57 7.44 -0.11
N LEU A 275 -17.53 6.55 -0.28
CA LEU A 275 -17.33 5.13 -0.48
C LEU A 275 -17.96 4.70 -1.80
N ASP A 276 -17.34 3.77 -2.52
CA ASP A 276 -17.94 3.16 -3.70
C ASP A 276 -19.16 2.30 -3.31
N ALA A 277 -20.03 2.03 -4.30
CA ALA A 277 -21.24 1.23 -4.12
C ALA A 277 -21.00 -0.16 -3.52
N GLY A 278 -19.81 -0.74 -3.73
CA GLY A 278 -19.39 -2.01 -3.14
C GLY A 278 -19.35 -2.02 -1.60
N TYR A 279 -19.18 -0.85 -0.98
CA TYR A 279 -19.19 -0.69 0.48
C TYR A 279 -20.57 -0.40 1.06
N HIS A 280 -21.59 -0.17 0.20
CA HIS A 280 -22.90 0.22 0.67
C HIS A 280 -23.63 -0.95 1.32
N SER A 281 -23.75 -0.91 2.65
CA SER A 281 -24.52 -1.85 3.44
C SER A 281 -25.05 -1.18 4.71
N ALA A 282 -26.12 -1.71 5.28
CA ALA A 282 -26.69 -1.17 6.52
C ALA A 282 -25.66 -1.15 7.68
N PRO A 283 -24.83 -2.20 7.90
CA PRO A 283 -23.80 -2.17 8.93
C PRO A 283 -22.77 -1.05 8.74
N VAL A 284 -22.30 -0.81 7.50
CA VAL A 284 -21.35 0.26 7.22
C VAL A 284 -21.97 1.62 7.47
N CYS A 285 -23.19 1.85 7.00
CA CYS A 285 -23.92 3.09 7.28
C CYS A 285 -24.06 3.34 8.78
N HIS A 286 -24.40 2.30 9.55
CA HIS A 286 -24.51 2.39 11.00
C HIS A 286 -23.16 2.74 11.67
N GLN A 287 -22.07 2.08 11.27
CA GLN A 287 -20.73 2.36 11.79
C GLN A 287 -20.30 3.81 11.49
N LEU A 288 -20.55 4.31 10.27
CA LEU A 288 -20.24 5.69 9.90
C LEU A 288 -21.01 6.70 10.74
N VAL A 289 -22.32 6.46 10.95
CA VAL A 289 -23.17 7.31 11.79
C VAL A 289 -22.69 7.31 13.25
N GLN A 290 -22.37 6.14 13.81
CA GLN A 290 -21.80 6.04 15.17
C GLN A 290 -20.47 6.77 15.31
N ALA A 291 -19.63 6.75 14.27
CA ALA A 291 -18.37 7.48 14.23
C ALA A 291 -18.56 9.00 13.96
N GLY A 292 -19.81 9.48 13.79
CA GLY A 292 -20.09 10.87 13.45
C GLY A 292 -19.69 11.28 12.04
N ILE A 293 -19.51 10.30 11.15
CA ILE A 293 -19.07 10.50 9.77
C ILE A 293 -20.30 10.57 8.86
N GLN A 294 -20.38 11.63 8.05
CA GLN A 294 -21.42 11.74 7.04
C GLN A 294 -20.98 11.06 5.75
N ASP A 295 -21.78 10.09 5.28
CA ASP A 295 -21.60 9.53 3.94
C ASP A 295 -21.98 10.58 2.90
N ARG A 296 -21.01 10.96 2.09
CA ARG A 296 -21.27 11.82 0.95
C ARG A 296 -21.47 10.93 -0.26
N LYS A 297 -22.72 10.51 -0.51
CA LYS A 297 -23.08 9.98 -1.83
C LYS A 297 -22.53 10.94 -2.86
N SER A 298 -21.69 10.45 -3.76
CA SER A 298 -21.32 11.21 -4.95
C SER A 298 -22.62 11.60 -5.65
N VAL A 299 -23.00 12.88 -5.49
CA VAL A 299 -24.01 13.48 -6.35
C VAL A 299 -23.31 13.59 -7.70
N VAL A 300 -23.65 12.68 -8.60
CA VAL A 300 -23.39 12.82 -10.04
C VAL A 300 -24.29 13.92 -10.58
#